data_aca44ed8c1d9050e312525b87c28a1a2
#
_entry.id   aca44ed8c1d9050e312525b87c28a1a2
#
_cell.length_a   1.000
_cell.length_b   1.000
_cell.length_c   1.000
_cell.angle_alpha   90.00
_cell.angle_beta   90.00
_cell.angle_gamma   90.00
#
_symmetry.space_group_name_H-M   'P 1'
#
loop_
_entity.id
_entity.type
_entity.pdbx_description
1 polymer ?
#
loop_
_entity_poly.entity_id
_entity_poly.type
_entity_poly.pdbx_seq_one_letter_code
_entity_poly.pdbx_strand_id
1 'polypeptide(L)'
;MGGCCDSWYTSIHPERGTFTFNDIVTIYDENPHVKEMMLTGGSPSMHPALVNELTHFANERGILITIETEGSHFVETDFPLGLISLSPKFSNSIPVVGVTTPGGKVVDERFVKQHNKFRLHYENIQKMIDFHSDYHYKPVWDGTDEGLAEIEEFRVKMNIPKDKTYVMPAGDTRDTLIKMYAKVFEMVAEHGYNMTGRDHIIAYDTERGV
;
A
#
# COMPACT_ATOMS: atom_id res chain seq x y z
N MET A 1 -7.80 12.84 -13.76
CA MET A 1 -7.77 11.41 -14.17
C MET A 1 -8.24 10.62 -12.97
N GLY A 2 -9.41 9.98 -13.02
CA GLY A 2 -9.95 9.25 -11.87
C GLY A 2 -9.11 8.03 -11.57
N GLY A 3 -8.79 7.86 -10.30
CA GLY A 3 -7.89 6.93 -9.69
C GLY A 3 -7.89 5.50 -10.22
N CYS A 4 -7.03 5.23 -11.19
CA CYS A 4 -6.68 3.87 -11.52
C CYS A 4 -5.54 3.42 -10.60
N CYS A 5 -5.74 2.30 -9.92
CA CYS A 5 -4.66 1.61 -9.22
C CYS A 5 -3.55 1.29 -10.24
N ASP A 6 -2.32 1.71 -9.97
CA ASP A 6 -1.14 1.39 -10.79
C ASP A 6 -0.83 -0.12 -10.79
N SER A 7 -1.26 -0.82 -9.73
CA SER A 7 -1.09 -2.25 -9.53
C SER A 7 -2.37 -3.04 -9.85
N TRP A 8 -3.12 -2.64 -10.89
CA TRP A 8 -4.37 -3.29 -11.28
C TRP A 8 -4.23 -4.80 -11.57
N TYR A 9 -3.06 -5.22 -12.04
CA TYR A 9 -2.71 -6.62 -12.34
C TYR A 9 -2.48 -7.49 -11.09
N THR A 10 -2.45 -6.89 -9.91
CA THR A 10 -2.40 -7.61 -8.64
C THR A 10 -3.69 -7.48 -7.82
N SER A 11 -4.60 -6.58 -8.22
CA SER A 11 -5.80 -6.24 -7.46
C SER A 11 -7.11 -6.43 -8.25
N ILE A 12 -7.35 -5.60 -9.27
CA ILE A 12 -8.63 -5.60 -10.03
C ILE A 12 -8.71 -6.78 -11.01
N HIS A 13 -7.59 -7.13 -11.61
CA HIS A 13 -7.43 -8.23 -12.56
C HIS A 13 -6.15 -9.01 -12.22
N PRO A 14 -6.16 -9.78 -11.12
CA PRO A 14 -4.96 -10.44 -10.67
C PRO A 14 -4.46 -11.47 -11.70
N GLU A 15 -3.23 -11.26 -12.13
CA GLU A 15 -2.49 -12.22 -12.94
C GLU A 15 -2.11 -13.40 -12.04
N ARG A 16 -2.34 -14.62 -12.53
CA ARG A 16 -1.98 -15.82 -11.77
C ARG A 16 -0.50 -16.08 -11.88
N GLY A 17 0.19 -16.16 -10.75
CA GLY A 17 1.54 -16.67 -10.64
C GLY A 17 1.56 -18.17 -10.34
N THR A 18 2.69 -18.79 -10.57
CA THR A 18 2.98 -20.20 -10.21
C THR A 18 3.93 -20.32 -9.03
N PHE A 19 4.23 -19.20 -8.37
CA PHE A 19 5.15 -19.15 -7.24
C PHE A 19 4.59 -19.91 -6.04
N THR A 20 5.41 -20.76 -5.44
CA THR A 20 5.05 -21.58 -4.27
C THR A 20 5.79 -21.11 -3.03
N PHE A 21 5.37 -21.58 -1.85
CA PHE A 21 6.10 -21.35 -0.62
C PHE A 21 7.55 -21.88 -0.68
N ASN A 22 7.78 -23.04 -1.33
CA ASN A 22 9.13 -23.58 -1.51
C ASN A 22 10.03 -22.69 -2.38
N ASP A 23 9.47 -21.96 -3.33
CA ASP A 23 10.25 -20.99 -4.11
C ASP A 23 10.73 -19.84 -3.23
N ILE A 24 9.90 -19.38 -2.29
CA ILE A 24 10.29 -18.37 -1.29
C ILE A 24 11.42 -18.91 -0.41
N VAL A 25 11.28 -20.13 0.10
CA VAL A 25 12.33 -20.79 0.90
C VAL A 25 13.65 -20.82 0.13
N THR A 26 13.62 -21.28 -1.12
CA THR A 26 14.81 -21.36 -1.98
C THR A 26 15.48 -20.00 -2.15
N ILE A 27 14.70 -18.93 -2.42
CA ILE A 27 15.26 -17.58 -2.57
C ILE A 27 16.02 -17.14 -1.31
N TYR A 28 15.46 -17.37 -0.12
CA TYR A 28 16.11 -16.97 1.11
C TYR A 28 17.29 -17.87 1.50
N ASP A 29 17.26 -19.14 1.15
CA ASP A 29 18.39 -20.07 1.34
C ASP A 29 19.58 -19.70 0.44
N GLU A 30 19.33 -19.27 -0.80
CA GLU A 30 20.34 -18.79 -1.73
C GLU A 30 20.85 -17.37 -1.39
N ASN A 31 20.06 -16.58 -0.62
CA ASN A 31 20.37 -15.20 -0.26
C ASN A 31 20.31 -14.97 1.27
N PRO A 32 21.14 -15.63 2.07
CA PRO A 32 21.05 -15.62 3.54
C PRO A 32 21.34 -14.24 4.17
N HIS A 33 21.90 -13.31 3.40
CA HIS A 33 22.15 -11.92 3.80
C HIS A 33 20.88 -11.04 3.73
N VAL A 34 19.84 -11.46 3.01
CA VAL A 34 18.57 -10.75 2.95
C VAL A 34 17.79 -11.00 4.24
N LYS A 35 17.45 -9.92 4.95
CA LYS A 35 16.78 -9.97 6.25
C LYS A 35 15.44 -9.22 6.29
N GLU A 36 14.92 -8.86 5.14
CA GLU A 36 13.61 -8.27 5.00
C GLU A 36 12.76 -9.02 3.98
N MET A 37 11.47 -9.11 4.23
CA MET A 37 10.45 -9.63 3.33
C MET A 37 9.32 -8.60 3.22
N MET A 38 9.05 -8.11 2.02
CA MET A 38 7.94 -7.21 1.79
C MET A 38 6.77 -7.95 1.14
N LEU A 39 5.65 -7.99 1.83
CA LEU A 39 4.38 -8.52 1.32
C LEU A 39 3.60 -7.36 0.72
N THR A 40 3.45 -7.35 -0.59
CA THR A 40 2.81 -6.28 -1.34
C THR A 40 1.99 -6.85 -2.51
N GLY A 41 1.38 -5.96 -3.29
CA GLY A 41 0.55 -6.32 -4.45
C GLY A 41 -0.87 -6.72 -4.04
N GLY A 42 -1.89 -6.27 -4.77
CA GLY A 42 -3.29 -6.47 -4.37
C GLY A 42 -3.54 -6.03 -2.91
N SER A 43 -3.99 -6.96 -2.11
CA SER A 43 -4.12 -6.79 -0.66
C SER A 43 -3.65 -8.06 0.06
N PRO A 44 -2.41 -8.14 0.56
CA PRO A 44 -1.91 -9.32 1.27
C PRO A 44 -2.76 -9.71 2.48
N SER A 45 -3.41 -8.74 3.11
CA SER A 45 -4.32 -8.94 4.23
C SER A 45 -5.55 -9.83 3.91
N MET A 46 -5.84 -10.05 2.63
CA MET A 46 -6.87 -11.01 2.19
C MET A 46 -6.43 -12.48 2.28
N HIS A 47 -5.15 -12.73 2.58
CA HIS A 47 -4.56 -14.07 2.64
C HIS A 47 -3.96 -14.36 4.03
N PRO A 48 -4.76 -14.26 5.13
CA PRO A 48 -4.23 -14.31 6.50
C PRO A 48 -3.48 -15.60 6.82
N ALA A 49 -3.93 -16.74 6.32
CA ALA A 49 -3.26 -18.03 6.54
C ALA A 49 -1.84 -18.06 5.94
N LEU A 50 -1.68 -17.55 4.71
CA LEU A 50 -0.36 -17.44 4.08
C LEU A 50 0.54 -16.44 4.81
N VAL A 51 -0.02 -15.28 5.20
CA VAL A 51 0.74 -14.29 5.97
C VAL A 51 1.23 -14.89 7.28
N ASN A 52 0.37 -15.65 7.99
CA ASN A 52 0.77 -16.32 9.24
C ASN A 52 1.87 -17.37 9.01
N GLU A 53 1.77 -18.20 7.97
CA GLU A 53 2.81 -19.18 7.60
C GLU A 53 4.15 -18.48 7.32
N LEU A 54 4.13 -17.34 6.63
CA LEU A 54 5.32 -16.53 6.36
C LEU A 54 5.91 -15.94 7.65
N THR A 55 5.10 -15.61 8.67
CA THR A 55 5.64 -15.13 9.95
C THR A 55 6.41 -16.21 10.71
N HIS A 56 5.97 -17.47 10.66
CA HIS A 56 6.74 -18.59 11.21
C HIS A 56 8.08 -18.74 10.51
N PHE A 57 8.07 -18.80 9.19
CA PHE A 57 9.28 -18.88 8.38
C PHE A 57 10.28 -17.73 8.67
N ALA A 58 9.76 -16.51 8.74
CA ALA A 58 10.55 -15.32 9.00
C ALA A 58 11.14 -15.31 10.42
N ASN A 59 10.34 -15.69 11.42
CA ASN A 59 10.78 -15.75 12.81
C ASN A 59 11.94 -16.75 13.01
N GLU A 60 11.88 -17.94 12.39
CA GLU A 60 12.94 -18.95 12.45
C GLU A 60 14.27 -18.46 11.86
N ARG A 61 14.24 -17.54 10.90
CA ARG A 61 15.40 -17.05 10.15
C ARG A 61 15.85 -15.62 10.53
N GLY A 62 15.15 -14.98 11.47
CA GLY A 62 15.41 -13.59 11.85
C GLY A 62 15.18 -12.63 10.68
N ILE A 63 14.13 -12.86 9.90
CA ILE A 63 13.69 -12.01 8.79
C ILE A 63 12.60 -11.08 9.30
N LEU A 64 12.71 -9.80 9.00
CA LEU A 64 11.67 -8.80 9.27
C LEU A 64 10.61 -8.84 8.17
N ILE A 65 9.33 -8.91 8.52
CA ILE A 65 8.25 -8.80 7.54
C ILE A 65 7.66 -7.40 7.57
N THR A 66 7.60 -6.77 6.41
CA THR A 66 6.82 -5.57 6.12
C THR A 66 5.61 -5.95 5.28
N ILE A 67 4.41 -5.50 5.66
CA ILE A 67 3.20 -5.64 4.84
C ILE A 67 2.74 -4.28 4.32
N GLU A 68 2.48 -4.18 3.00
CA GLU A 68 1.78 -3.05 2.41
C GLU A 68 0.29 -3.35 2.28
N THR A 69 -0.56 -2.56 2.91
CA THR A 69 -2.00 -2.80 2.93
C THR A 69 -2.81 -1.51 2.96
N GLU A 70 -4.00 -1.56 2.40
CA GLU A 70 -5.01 -0.50 2.53
C GLU A 70 -5.79 -0.59 3.85
N GLY A 71 -5.62 -1.67 4.62
CA GLY A 71 -6.24 -1.86 5.93
C GLY A 71 -7.68 -2.38 5.90
N SER A 72 -8.14 -2.95 4.78
CA SER A 72 -9.53 -3.48 4.68
C SER A 72 -9.76 -4.71 5.56
N HIS A 73 -8.72 -5.47 5.87
CA HIS A 73 -8.78 -6.67 6.69
C HIS A 73 -7.71 -6.62 7.78
N PHE A 74 -8.09 -7.01 9.00
CA PHE A 74 -7.13 -7.27 10.06
C PHE A 74 -6.50 -8.66 9.85
N VAL A 75 -5.19 -8.74 9.99
CA VAL A 75 -4.43 -9.99 9.94
C VAL A 75 -3.86 -10.27 11.32
N GLU A 76 -4.44 -11.25 12.02
CA GLU A 76 -3.88 -11.80 13.24
C GLU A 76 -2.86 -12.88 12.88
N THR A 77 -1.67 -12.80 13.48
CA THR A 77 -0.56 -13.72 13.22
C THR A 77 0.05 -14.20 14.54
N ASP A 78 0.67 -15.38 14.53
CA ASP A 78 1.31 -15.94 15.73
C ASP A 78 2.56 -15.13 16.15
N PHE A 79 3.23 -14.49 15.17
CA PHE A 79 4.33 -13.55 15.41
C PHE A 79 3.98 -12.19 14.82
N PRO A 80 4.10 -11.09 15.59
CA PRO A 80 3.84 -9.75 15.08
C PRO A 80 4.70 -9.43 13.86
N LEU A 81 4.09 -8.79 12.85
CA LEU A 81 4.84 -8.23 11.72
C LEU A 81 5.72 -7.08 12.21
N GLY A 82 6.88 -6.92 11.59
CA GLY A 82 7.83 -5.89 11.96
C GLY A 82 7.37 -4.48 11.59
N LEU A 83 6.72 -4.36 10.42
CA LEU A 83 6.21 -3.07 9.95
C LEU A 83 4.91 -3.23 9.16
N ILE A 84 3.94 -2.38 9.47
CA ILE A 84 2.72 -2.20 8.68
C ILE A 84 2.81 -0.91 7.89
N SER A 85 2.87 -1.00 6.57
CA SER A 85 2.80 0.15 5.65
C SER A 85 1.35 0.38 5.24
N LEU A 86 0.65 1.25 5.99
CA LEU A 86 -0.78 1.53 5.81
C LEU A 86 -1.00 2.57 4.72
N SER A 87 -1.69 2.19 3.66
CA SER A 87 -2.04 3.04 2.52
C SER A 87 -3.56 3.11 2.29
N PRO A 88 -4.34 3.74 3.21
CA PRO A 88 -5.78 3.88 3.05
C PRO A 88 -6.13 4.56 1.73
N LYS A 89 -7.25 4.18 1.15
CA LYS A 89 -7.68 4.71 -0.15
C LYS A 89 -8.65 5.88 0.05
N PHE A 90 -8.21 7.10 -0.30
CA PHE A 90 -8.98 8.33 -0.20
C PHE A 90 -9.89 8.57 -1.41
N SER A 91 -10.56 9.73 -1.46
CA SER A 91 -11.50 10.08 -2.53
C SER A 91 -10.85 10.10 -3.92
N ASN A 92 -9.57 10.46 -3.99
CA ASN A 92 -8.78 10.45 -5.23
C ASN A 92 -8.60 9.04 -5.84
N SER A 93 -8.85 7.98 -5.07
CA SER A 93 -8.79 6.59 -5.54
C SER A 93 -10.13 6.05 -6.05
N ILE A 94 -11.23 6.83 -5.93
CA ILE A 94 -12.57 6.36 -6.32
C ILE A 94 -12.63 6.16 -7.83
N PRO A 95 -12.98 4.94 -8.30
CA PRO A 95 -13.11 4.68 -9.72
C PRO A 95 -14.23 5.49 -10.36
N VAL A 96 -14.02 5.93 -11.59
CA VAL A 96 -15.00 6.75 -12.34
C VAL A 96 -15.89 5.83 -13.19
N VAL A 97 -17.22 5.95 -13.02
CA VAL A 97 -18.20 5.18 -13.82
C VAL A 97 -18.00 5.44 -15.31
N GLY A 98 -18.07 4.38 -16.11
CA GLY A 98 -17.89 4.43 -17.57
C GLY A 98 -16.43 4.39 -18.04
N VAL A 99 -15.45 4.51 -17.15
CA VAL A 99 -14.05 4.35 -17.50
C VAL A 99 -13.71 2.86 -17.66
N THR A 100 -12.97 2.53 -18.69
CA THR A 100 -12.46 1.16 -18.88
C THR A 100 -11.16 0.99 -18.11
N THR A 101 -11.09 -0.03 -17.27
CA THR A 101 -9.85 -0.41 -16.57
C THR A 101 -8.81 -0.91 -17.57
N PRO A 102 -7.52 -0.92 -17.23
CA PRO A 102 -6.48 -1.50 -18.08
C PRO A 102 -6.73 -2.96 -18.46
N GLY A 103 -7.45 -3.72 -17.64
CA GLY A 103 -7.88 -5.10 -17.92
C GLY A 103 -9.14 -5.20 -18.78
N GLY A 104 -9.64 -4.11 -19.36
CA GLY A 104 -10.77 -4.09 -20.29
C GLY A 104 -12.17 -4.10 -19.64
N LYS A 105 -12.26 -4.04 -18.31
CA LYS A 105 -13.56 -3.99 -17.60
C LYS A 105 -14.04 -2.54 -17.48
N VAL A 106 -15.29 -2.29 -17.86
CA VAL A 106 -15.93 -1.00 -17.66
C VAL A 106 -16.36 -0.87 -16.19
N VAL A 107 -15.98 0.25 -15.56
CA VAL A 107 -16.39 0.57 -14.18
C VAL A 107 -17.89 0.90 -14.17
N ASP A 108 -18.64 0.19 -13.36
CA ASP A 108 -20.06 0.43 -13.11
C ASP A 108 -20.29 1.01 -11.70
N GLU A 109 -21.52 1.46 -11.42
CA GLU A 109 -21.92 2.00 -10.12
C GLU A 109 -21.76 0.99 -8.97
N ARG A 110 -21.92 -0.32 -9.25
CA ARG A 110 -21.75 -1.38 -8.27
C ARG A 110 -20.28 -1.45 -7.83
N PHE A 111 -19.35 -1.36 -8.78
CA PHE A 111 -17.93 -1.35 -8.48
C PHE A 111 -17.52 -0.14 -7.62
N VAL A 112 -18.00 1.06 -7.97
CA VAL A 112 -17.77 2.28 -7.18
C VAL A 112 -18.35 2.14 -5.75
N LYS A 113 -19.56 1.61 -5.63
CA LYS A 113 -20.21 1.39 -4.32
C LYS A 113 -19.44 0.40 -3.45
N GLN A 114 -18.94 -0.68 -4.06
CA GLN A 114 -18.12 -1.67 -3.36
C GLN A 114 -16.77 -1.06 -2.92
N HIS A 115 -16.09 -0.34 -3.81
CA HIS A 115 -14.87 0.38 -3.48
C HIS A 115 -15.07 1.32 -2.29
N ASN A 116 -16.10 2.17 -2.33
CA ASN A 116 -16.40 3.10 -1.23
C ASN A 116 -16.71 2.40 0.09
N LYS A 117 -17.31 1.21 0.05
CA LYS A 117 -17.58 0.41 1.24
C LYS A 117 -16.29 -0.09 1.91
N PHE A 118 -15.26 -0.40 1.14
CA PHE A 118 -14.05 -1.07 1.62
C PHE A 118 -12.79 -0.19 1.65
N ARG A 119 -12.87 1.08 1.22
CA ARG A 119 -11.68 1.94 1.14
C ARG A 119 -11.15 2.47 2.46
N LEU A 120 -12.01 2.59 3.48
CA LEU A 120 -11.64 3.10 4.81
C LEU A 120 -12.24 2.23 5.92
N HIS A 121 -11.41 1.38 6.52
CA HIS A 121 -11.78 0.48 7.61
C HIS A 121 -11.05 0.85 8.90
N TYR A 122 -11.50 1.89 9.57
CA TYR A 122 -10.87 2.43 10.79
C TYR A 122 -10.64 1.39 11.87
N GLU A 123 -11.63 0.51 12.11
CA GLU A 123 -11.51 -0.54 13.14
C GLU A 123 -10.41 -1.55 12.83
N ASN A 124 -10.34 -2.03 11.58
CA ASN A 124 -9.30 -2.98 11.18
C ASN A 124 -7.91 -2.34 11.21
N ILE A 125 -7.80 -1.09 10.75
CA ILE A 125 -6.55 -0.33 10.79
C ILE A 125 -6.09 -0.13 12.24
N GLN A 126 -7.00 0.21 13.16
CA GLN A 126 -6.65 0.35 14.57
C GLN A 126 -6.15 -0.96 15.16
N LYS A 127 -6.83 -2.09 14.89
CA LYS A 127 -6.37 -3.41 15.32
C LYS A 127 -4.98 -3.74 14.79
N MET A 128 -4.67 -3.39 13.54
CA MET A 128 -3.33 -3.61 12.98
C MET A 128 -2.26 -2.78 13.68
N ILE A 129 -2.55 -1.49 13.94
CA ILE A 129 -1.64 -0.58 14.67
C ILE A 129 -1.38 -1.10 16.08
N ASP A 130 -2.40 -1.57 16.77
CA ASP A 130 -2.31 -2.01 18.18
C ASP A 130 -1.63 -3.37 18.34
N PHE A 131 -1.74 -4.24 17.34
CA PHE A 131 -1.26 -5.63 17.41
C PHE A 131 0.18 -5.79 16.94
N HIS A 132 0.60 -5.10 15.87
CA HIS A 132 1.92 -5.28 15.26
C HIS A 132 2.99 -4.35 15.84
N SER A 133 4.26 -4.63 15.56
CA SER A 133 5.40 -3.97 16.23
C SER A 133 5.55 -2.50 15.87
N ASP A 134 5.32 -2.15 14.61
CA ASP A 134 5.44 -0.77 14.11
C ASP A 134 4.57 -0.53 12.87
N TYR A 135 4.33 0.74 12.55
CA TYR A 135 3.56 1.12 11.37
C TYR A 135 4.03 2.44 10.77
N HIS A 136 3.80 2.58 9.46
CA HIS A 136 3.83 3.84 8.73
C HIS A 136 2.45 4.12 8.14
N TYR A 137 1.94 5.34 8.31
CA TYR A 137 0.80 5.83 7.56
C TYR A 137 1.30 6.44 6.25
N LYS A 138 0.97 5.82 5.12
CA LYS A 138 1.50 6.13 3.80
C LYS A 138 0.41 6.57 2.82
N PRO A 139 -0.19 7.77 3.01
CA PRO A 139 -1.22 8.30 2.12
C PRO A 139 -0.62 8.75 0.79
N VAL A 140 -1.43 8.63 -0.29
CA VAL A 140 -1.12 9.17 -1.60
C VAL A 140 -1.80 10.54 -1.75
N TRP A 141 -1.00 11.58 -1.99
CA TRP A 141 -1.49 12.94 -2.21
C TRP A 141 -1.46 13.33 -3.68
N ASP A 142 -2.57 13.86 -4.18
CA ASP A 142 -2.76 14.27 -5.58
C ASP A 142 -2.44 15.76 -5.85
N GLY A 143 -1.94 16.48 -4.84
CA GLY A 143 -1.59 17.89 -4.94
C GLY A 143 -2.74 18.85 -4.77
N THR A 144 -3.91 18.38 -4.29
CA THR A 144 -5.09 19.20 -4.02
C THR A 144 -5.25 19.48 -2.52
N ASP A 145 -5.90 20.61 -2.19
CA ASP A 145 -6.20 20.98 -0.80
C ASP A 145 -7.22 20.00 -0.19
N GLU A 146 -8.18 19.52 -0.98
CA GLU A 146 -9.16 18.53 -0.57
C GLU A 146 -8.49 17.19 -0.22
N GLY A 147 -7.54 16.74 -1.03
CA GLY A 147 -6.76 15.52 -0.76
C GLY A 147 -5.92 15.66 0.51
N LEU A 148 -5.32 16.82 0.74
CA LEU A 148 -4.58 17.09 1.97
C LEU A 148 -5.50 17.11 3.21
N ALA A 149 -6.68 17.70 3.09
CA ALA A 149 -7.68 17.73 4.16
C ALA A 149 -8.14 16.31 4.56
N GLU A 150 -8.38 15.41 3.58
CA GLU A 150 -8.71 14.00 3.87
C GLU A 150 -7.57 13.26 4.60
N ILE A 151 -6.32 13.50 4.18
CA ILE A 151 -5.14 12.91 4.80
C ILE A 151 -5.03 13.34 6.28
N GLU A 152 -5.23 14.63 6.54
CA GLU A 152 -5.14 15.20 7.88
C GLU A 152 -6.31 14.75 8.76
N GLU A 153 -7.54 14.74 8.24
CA GLU A 153 -8.72 14.25 8.96
C GLU A 153 -8.53 12.78 9.38
N PHE A 154 -8.05 11.93 8.46
CA PHE A 154 -7.77 10.54 8.76
C PHE A 154 -6.70 10.40 9.85
N ARG A 155 -5.58 11.13 9.71
CA ARG A 155 -4.48 11.13 10.67
C ARG A 155 -4.95 11.50 12.08
N VAL A 156 -5.71 12.60 12.19
CA VAL A 156 -6.24 13.09 13.47
C VAL A 156 -7.22 12.08 14.07
N LYS A 157 -8.15 11.56 13.27
CA LYS A 157 -9.15 10.58 13.71
C LYS A 157 -8.53 9.29 14.22
N MET A 158 -7.44 8.83 13.59
CA MET A 158 -6.71 7.63 13.99
C MET A 158 -5.60 7.90 15.02
N ASN A 159 -5.47 9.16 15.48
CA ASN A 159 -4.42 9.59 16.41
C ASN A 159 -3.00 9.20 15.95
N ILE A 160 -2.74 9.30 14.64
CA ILE A 160 -1.44 8.96 14.04
C ILE A 160 -0.48 10.14 14.24
N PRO A 161 0.72 9.95 14.81
CA PRO A 161 1.75 10.98 14.92
C PRO A 161 2.25 11.45 13.55
N LYS A 162 2.73 12.69 13.48
CA LYS A 162 3.27 13.26 12.23
C LYS A 162 4.52 12.54 11.74
N ASP A 163 5.37 12.11 12.64
CA ASP A 163 6.58 11.33 12.35
C ASP A 163 6.32 9.91 11.83
N LYS A 164 5.09 9.41 11.99
CA LYS A 164 4.60 8.16 11.37
C LYS A 164 3.89 8.37 10.03
N THR A 165 3.76 9.62 9.57
CA THR A 165 3.07 10.00 8.33
C THR A 165 4.08 10.19 7.20
N TYR A 166 3.98 9.36 6.16
CA TYR A 166 4.88 9.33 5.00
C TYR A 166 4.08 9.60 3.72
N VAL A 167 4.00 10.86 3.32
CA VAL A 167 3.20 11.24 2.15
C VAL A 167 3.88 10.80 0.85
N MET A 168 3.11 10.14 -0.01
CA MET A 168 3.56 9.66 -1.30
C MET A 168 2.94 10.52 -2.42
N PRO A 169 3.73 10.97 -3.42
CA PRO A 169 3.18 11.67 -4.59
C PRO A 169 2.27 10.76 -5.41
N ALA A 170 1.12 11.28 -5.84
CA ALA A 170 0.29 10.62 -6.83
C ALA A 170 0.97 10.71 -8.22
N GLY A 171 0.94 9.60 -8.97
CA GLY A 171 1.49 9.50 -10.32
C GLY A 171 1.74 8.05 -10.70
N ASP A 172 1.55 7.73 -11.96
CA ASP A 172 1.68 6.41 -12.56
C ASP A 172 2.79 6.35 -13.64
N THR A 173 3.42 7.50 -13.92
CA THR A 173 4.54 7.63 -14.83
C THR A 173 5.65 8.47 -14.21
N ARG A 174 6.87 8.32 -14.71
CA ARG A 174 8.04 9.12 -14.29
C ARG A 174 7.75 10.61 -14.39
N ASP A 175 7.20 11.06 -15.50
CA ASP A 175 6.93 12.48 -15.76
C ASP A 175 5.89 13.07 -14.79
N THR A 176 4.86 12.32 -14.46
CA THR A 176 3.84 12.76 -13.49
C THR A 176 4.40 12.83 -12.09
N LEU A 177 5.21 11.85 -11.69
CA LEU A 177 5.87 11.85 -10.38
C LEU A 177 6.86 13.00 -10.22
N ILE A 178 7.75 13.23 -11.20
CA ILE A 178 8.74 14.32 -11.13
C ILE A 178 8.07 15.68 -10.91
N LYS A 179 6.94 15.93 -11.58
CA LYS A 179 6.17 17.17 -11.41
C LYS A 179 5.56 17.31 -10.01
N MET A 180 5.23 16.18 -9.36
CA MET A 180 4.63 16.18 -8.03
C MET A 180 5.66 16.28 -6.89
N TYR A 181 6.91 15.86 -7.13
CA TYR A 181 7.94 15.81 -6.08
C TYR A 181 8.14 17.15 -5.38
N ALA A 182 8.33 18.25 -6.13
CA ALA A 182 8.55 19.57 -5.54
C ALA A 182 7.37 19.98 -4.62
N LYS A 183 6.13 19.78 -5.08
CA LYS A 183 4.93 20.08 -4.29
C LYS A 183 4.86 19.25 -2.99
N VAL A 184 5.18 17.95 -3.09
CA VAL A 184 5.17 17.07 -1.91
C VAL A 184 6.26 17.49 -0.93
N PHE A 185 7.47 17.83 -1.39
CA PHE A 185 8.54 18.34 -0.51
C PHE A 185 8.14 19.60 0.24
N GLU A 186 7.55 20.58 -0.44
CA GLU A 186 7.07 21.81 0.17
C GLU A 186 5.98 21.51 1.22
N MET A 187 4.99 20.71 0.86
CA MET A 187 3.88 20.34 1.75
C MET A 187 4.37 19.57 2.98
N VAL A 188 5.23 18.55 2.84
CA VAL A 188 5.70 17.79 4.01
C VAL A 188 6.57 18.63 4.94
N ALA A 189 7.36 19.57 4.40
CA ALA A 189 8.14 20.51 5.20
C ALA A 189 7.24 21.45 6.00
N GLU A 190 6.18 21.97 5.38
CA GLU A 190 5.20 22.85 6.04
C GLU A 190 4.42 22.14 7.14
N HIS A 191 3.96 20.91 6.88
CA HIS A 191 3.12 20.16 7.81
C HIS A 191 3.88 19.30 8.84
N GLY A 192 5.21 19.14 8.67
CA GLY A 192 6.04 18.30 9.53
C GLY A 192 5.79 16.80 9.33
N TYR A 193 5.58 16.38 8.08
CA TYR A 193 5.47 14.99 7.68
C TYR A 193 6.78 14.48 7.08
N ASN A 194 6.85 13.17 6.84
CA ASN A 194 7.87 12.55 6.02
C ASN A 194 7.38 12.40 4.58
N MET A 195 8.31 12.22 3.65
CA MET A 195 8.03 11.88 2.27
C MET A 195 8.51 10.46 1.96
N THR A 196 7.76 9.74 1.13
CA THR A 196 8.21 8.50 0.50
C THR A 196 8.02 8.59 -1.00
N GLY A 197 8.99 8.09 -1.77
CA GLY A 197 8.96 8.11 -3.23
C GLY A 197 8.35 6.85 -3.83
N ARG A 198 8.34 6.81 -5.15
CA ARG A 198 8.08 5.64 -5.99
C ARG A 198 9.28 5.42 -6.88
N ASP A 199 10.38 5.03 -6.27
CA ASP A 199 11.69 5.00 -6.92
C ASP A 199 11.73 4.00 -8.10
N HIS A 200 10.95 2.92 -8.02
CA HIS A 200 10.78 1.98 -9.13
C HIS A 200 10.16 2.66 -10.37
N ILE A 201 9.16 3.54 -10.20
CA ILE A 201 8.59 4.31 -11.32
C ILE A 201 9.57 5.36 -11.83
N ILE A 202 10.33 6.00 -10.93
CA ILE A 202 11.38 6.93 -11.34
C ILE A 202 12.47 6.22 -12.17
N ALA A 203 12.87 5.01 -11.76
CA ALA A 203 13.92 4.25 -12.43
C ALA A 203 13.43 3.61 -13.74
N TYR A 204 12.26 2.97 -13.71
CA TYR A 204 11.80 2.07 -14.78
C TYR A 204 10.51 2.53 -15.49
N ASP A 205 9.94 3.67 -15.08
CA ASP A 205 8.68 4.23 -15.61
C ASP A 205 7.51 3.22 -15.50
N THR A 206 6.94 2.83 -16.63
CA THR A 206 5.81 1.88 -16.70
C THR A 206 6.25 0.42 -16.90
N GLU A 207 7.55 0.14 -16.88
CA GLU A 207 8.08 -1.22 -16.99
C GLU A 207 7.70 -2.05 -15.76
N ARG A 208 7.31 -3.32 -15.98
CA ARG A 208 6.86 -4.22 -14.91
C ARG A 208 7.82 -5.37 -14.72
N GLY A 209 7.94 -5.85 -13.48
CA GLY A 209 8.76 -7.02 -13.16
C GLY A 209 10.26 -6.72 -13.04
N VAL A 210 10.60 -5.47 -12.77
CA VAL A 210 11.98 -4.97 -12.59
C VAL A 210 12.27 -4.69 -11.13
#